data_6f63b48cf0c504dbce1bd8a36d45c9aa
#
_entry.id   6f63b48cf0c504dbce1bd8a36d45c9aa
#
_cell.length_a   1.000
_cell.length_b   1.000
_cell.length_c   1.000
_cell.angle_alpha   90.00
_cell.angle_beta   90.00
_cell.angle_gamma   90.00
#
_symmetry.space_group_name_H-M   'P 1'
#
loop_
_entity.id
_entity.type
_entity.pdbx_description
1 polymer ?
#
loop_
_entity_poly.entity_id
_entity_poly.type
_entity_poly.pdbx_seq_one_letter_code
_entity_poly.pdbx_strand_id
1 'polypeptide(L)'
;MKWTNTLVKTGVWLAVLGGAAYGVVRFLDARKTEAAVVHYRTARVVRTDIFRTVEATGTVQPIKEVEVGAQVNGRIVKLFVDYNSVVTNGQVVALIDPLVYEANYKSALGELHANEANVKKCEAQLVLAEKTLTRKRELVKKEMAPVADYDSALEARDTGLAALAAAKASVEKSQASVSQAKANLDYCTILSPVDGVVITRSVDEGQTVVSSMNAVPLLKLATDLRRIQVEATVPEADIGSVKDGQAVTFTVDSYAGVTFTGEVTQVRMASTTTSSVVTYPVIIEAENPGGKLFPGMTANISVHVDEARDVLAVTSAAFRYHPAAAAHDARPPAEKGRTLYLLGTDGRPERLVVETGLSDGSFTEIRSQDAALEGREAILGVAGAPKAGAAPGGANNPFMPKHPSRDKNKKSGAPPPP
;
A
#
# COMPACT_ATOMS: atom_id res chain seq x y z
N MET A 1 -8.05 -106.39 -39.66
CA MET A 1 -7.13 -105.36 -40.13
C MET A 1 -7.84 -104.02 -40.22
N LYS A 2 -8.37 -103.43 -39.05
CA LYS A 2 -9.04 -102.10 -38.97
C LYS A 2 -8.79 -101.35 -37.67
N TRP A 3 -7.85 -101.75 -36.81
CA TRP A 3 -7.65 -101.14 -35.49
C TRP A 3 -6.37 -100.31 -35.37
N THR A 4 -5.45 -100.40 -36.31
CA THR A 4 -4.19 -99.67 -36.29
C THR A 4 -4.29 -98.21 -36.81
N ASN A 5 -5.35 -97.86 -37.61
CA ASN A 5 -5.50 -96.51 -38.20
C ASN A 5 -6.14 -95.50 -37.27
N THR A 6 -6.77 -95.91 -36.17
CA THR A 6 -7.41 -94.99 -35.22
C THR A 6 -6.41 -94.50 -34.22
N LEU A 7 -5.46 -95.29 -33.76
CA LEU A 7 -4.41 -94.85 -32.80
C LEU A 7 -3.39 -93.86 -33.40
N VAL A 8 -3.08 -93.98 -34.69
CA VAL A 8 -2.19 -93.04 -35.39
C VAL A 8 -2.87 -91.66 -35.59
N LYS A 9 -4.21 -91.68 -35.92
CA LYS A 9 -4.96 -90.43 -36.08
C LYS A 9 -5.11 -89.65 -34.75
N THR A 10 -5.34 -90.32 -33.62
CA THR A 10 -5.43 -89.70 -32.31
C THR A 10 -4.10 -89.17 -31.86
N GLY A 11 -2.95 -89.83 -32.13
CA GLY A 11 -1.61 -89.32 -31.83
C GLY A 11 -1.25 -88.06 -32.61
N VAL A 12 -1.61 -87.96 -33.88
CA VAL A 12 -1.38 -86.79 -34.73
C VAL A 12 -2.23 -85.61 -34.25
N TRP A 13 -3.49 -85.82 -33.86
CA TRP A 13 -4.33 -84.73 -33.32
C TRP A 13 -3.83 -84.21 -31.97
N LEU A 14 -3.31 -85.08 -31.10
CA LEU A 14 -2.70 -84.67 -29.84
C LEU A 14 -1.40 -83.84 -30.05
N ALA A 15 -0.56 -84.23 -31.04
CA ALA A 15 0.64 -83.46 -31.38
C ALA A 15 0.32 -82.11 -32.00
N VAL A 16 -0.74 -82.03 -32.85
CA VAL A 16 -1.19 -80.75 -33.42
C VAL A 16 -1.80 -79.83 -32.35
N LEU A 17 -2.60 -80.39 -31.42
CA LEU A 17 -3.15 -79.58 -30.29
C LEU A 17 -2.06 -79.16 -29.31
N GLY A 18 -1.06 -79.96 -29.01
CA GLY A 18 0.09 -79.64 -28.19
C GLY A 18 0.95 -78.57 -28.84
N GLY A 19 1.20 -78.60 -30.14
CA GLY A 19 1.91 -77.59 -30.91
C GLY A 19 1.15 -76.31 -31.00
N ALA A 20 -0.16 -76.34 -31.16
CA ALA A 20 -1.01 -75.15 -31.16
C ALA A 20 -1.07 -74.49 -29.77
N ALA A 21 -1.19 -75.24 -28.68
CA ALA A 21 -1.14 -74.74 -27.31
C ALA A 21 0.21 -74.16 -27.00
N TYR A 22 1.33 -74.75 -27.38
CA TYR A 22 2.68 -74.18 -27.20
C TYR A 22 2.88 -72.94 -28.04
N GLY A 23 2.34 -72.89 -29.29
CA GLY A 23 2.37 -71.67 -30.11
C GLY A 23 1.56 -70.54 -29.52
N VAL A 24 0.40 -70.80 -28.93
CA VAL A 24 -0.43 -69.78 -28.24
C VAL A 24 0.26 -69.27 -26.96
N VAL A 25 0.87 -70.13 -26.15
CA VAL A 25 1.62 -69.73 -24.97
C VAL A 25 2.82 -68.87 -25.35
N ARG A 26 3.58 -69.30 -26.37
CA ARG A 26 4.72 -68.51 -26.89
C ARG A 26 4.27 -67.21 -27.50
N PHE A 27 3.12 -67.17 -28.20
CA PHE A 27 2.58 -65.94 -28.76
C PHE A 27 2.05 -64.97 -27.65
N LEU A 28 1.44 -65.51 -26.59
CA LEU A 28 1.02 -64.74 -25.43
C LEU A 28 2.19 -64.27 -24.62
N ASP A 29 3.27 -65.02 -24.47
CA ASP A 29 4.50 -64.57 -23.80
C ASP A 29 5.25 -63.53 -24.65
N ALA A 30 5.30 -63.65 -25.97
CA ALA A 30 5.86 -62.62 -26.85
C ALA A 30 5.06 -61.32 -26.80
N ARG A 31 3.75 -61.35 -26.64
CA ARG A 31 2.92 -60.15 -26.42
C ARG A 31 3.09 -59.52 -25.03
N LYS A 32 3.48 -60.28 -24.03
CA LYS A 32 3.79 -59.76 -22.70
C LYS A 32 5.15 -59.04 -22.63
N THR A 33 6.02 -59.24 -23.60
CA THR A 33 7.39 -58.71 -23.59
C THR A 33 7.55 -57.42 -24.41
N GLU A 34 6.51 -56.97 -25.16
CA GLU A 34 6.45 -55.59 -25.61
C GLU A 34 6.02 -54.69 -24.43
N ALA A 35 6.93 -54.50 -23.47
CA ALA A 35 6.82 -53.39 -22.50
C ALA A 35 6.66 -52.11 -23.31
N ALA A 36 5.45 -51.56 -23.32
CA ALA A 36 5.16 -50.29 -23.96
C ALA A 36 6.23 -49.28 -23.51
N VAL A 37 7.03 -48.81 -24.46
CA VAL A 37 8.04 -47.75 -24.17
C VAL A 37 7.25 -46.54 -23.68
N VAL A 38 7.23 -46.36 -22.37
CA VAL A 38 6.56 -45.23 -21.75
C VAL A 38 7.42 -44.00 -22.02
N HIS A 39 6.96 -43.13 -22.90
CA HIS A 39 7.62 -41.86 -23.13
C HIS A 39 7.31 -40.91 -21.96
N TYR A 40 8.34 -40.49 -21.26
CA TYR A 40 8.22 -39.54 -20.18
C TYR A 40 8.41 -38.10 -20.69
N ARG A 41 7.66 -37.17 -20.15
CA ARG A 41 7.97 -35.75 -20.25
C ARG A 41 8.98 -35.45 -19.15
N THR A 42 10.12 -34.92 -19.53
CA THR A 42 11.22 -34.62 -18.62
C THR A 42 11.55 -33.14 -18.58
N ALA A 43 12.14 -32.69 -17.49
CA ALA A 43 12.81 -31.40 -17.39
C ALA A 43 14.20 -31.61 -16.79
N ARG A 44 15.17 -30.86 -17.25
CA ARG A 44 16.55 -30.94 -16.73
C ARG A 44 16.65 -30.26 -15.39
N VAL A 45 17.46 -30.83 -14.51
CA VAL A 45 17.94 -30.13 -13.32
C VAL A 45 19.02 -29.14 -13.77
N VAL A 46 18.82 -27.88 -13.46
CA VAL A 46 19.68 -26.77 -13.89
C VAL A 46 20.13 -25.96 -12.69
N ARG A 47 21.28 -25.28 -12.80
CA ARG A 47 21.62 -24.24 -11.84
C ARG A 47 20.97 -22.95 -12.25
N THR A 48 20.25 -22.32 -11.34
CA THR A 48 19.59 -21.05 -11.56
C THR A 48 19.40 -20.30 -10.23
N ASP A 49 19.16 -19.03 -10.35
CA ASP A 49 18.75 -18.21 -9.20
C ASP A 49 17.26 -18.39 -8.95
N ILE A 50 16.88 -18.56 -7.71
CA ILE A 50 15.48 -18.67 -7.25
C ILE A 50 15.20 -17.50 -6.33
N PHE A 51 14.18 -16.71 -6.66
CA PHE A 51 13.70 -15.60 -5.87
C PHE A 51 12.32 -15.91 -5.33
N ARG A 52 12.15 -15.79 -4.01
CA ARG A 52 10.81 -15.80 -3.42
C ARG A 52 10.33 -14.36 -3.31
N THR A 53 9.22 -14.07 -3.96
CA THR A 53 8.60 -12.76 -3.95
C THR A 53 7.28 -12.77 -3.19
N VAL A 54 6.99 -11.67 -2.50
CA VAL A 54 5.66 -11.36 -1.96
C VAL A 54 5.03 -10.33 -2.88
N GLU A 55 3.86 -10.67 -3.42
CA GLU A 55 3.11 -9.77 -4.27
C GLU A 55 2.13 -8.94 -3.44
N ALA A 56 2.09 -7.64 -3.73
CA ALA A 56 1.22 -6.68 -3.08
C ALA A 56 0.77 -5.61 -4.07
N THR A 57 -0.30 -4.92 -3.73
CA THR A 57 -0.73 -3.73 -4.45
C THR A 57 -0.53 -2.51 -3.58
N GLY A 58 -0.28 -1.36 -4.18
CA GLY A 58 -0.06 -0.13 -3.43
C GLY A 58 -0.42 1.11 -4.22
N THR A 59 -0.30 2.25 -3.58
CA THR A 59 -0.51 3.56 -4.20
C THR A 59 0.76 4.40 -4.13
N VAL A 60 1.05 5.07 -5.24
CA VAL A 60 2.16 6.03 -5.32
C VAL A 60 1.77 7.29 -4.57
N GLN A 61 2.64 7.77 -3.68
CA GLN A 61 2.47 8.98 -2.88
C GLN A 61 3.76 9.80 -2.90
N PRO A 62 3.69 11.13 -2.71
CA PRO A 62 4.88 11.91 -2.46
C PRO A 62 5.47 11.57 -1.07
N ILE A 63 6.78 11.69 -0.89
CA ILE A 63 7.42 11.43 0.41
C ILE A 63 6.91 12.39 1.48
N LYS A 64 6.67 13.65 1.11
CA LYS A 64 6.08 14.66 2.00
C LYS A 64 4.96 15.39 1.28
N GLU A 65 3.79 15.35 1.87
CA GLU A 65 2.62 16.12 1.48
C GLU A 65 2.31 17.14 2.57
N VAL A 66 2.07 18.38 2.17
CA VAL A 66 1.72 19.46 3.08
C VAL A 66 0.37 20.04 2.66
N GLU A 67 -0.57 20.04 3.59
CA GLU A 67 -1.88 20.63 3.40
C GLU A 67 -1.84 22.11 3.81
N VAL A 68 -2.26 22.98 2.90
CA VAL A 68 -2.40 24.41 3.14
C VAL A 68 -3.87 24.73 3.37
N GLY A 69 -4.21 25.20 4.55
CA GLY A 69 -5.56 25.58 4.97
C GLY A 69 -5.69 27.08 5.27
N ALA A 70 -6.93 27.56 5.42
CA ALA A 70 -7.23 28.91 5.87
C ALA A 70 -7.20 28.96 7.40
N GLN A 71 -6.58 30.01 7.97
CA GLN A 71 -6.59 30.28 9.41
C GLN A 71 -7.70 31.25 9.81
N VAL A 72 -8.29 31.95 8.83
CA VAL A 72 -9.39 32.90 9.00
C VAL A 72 -10.53 32.57 8.05
N ASN A 73 -11.74 32.99 8.41
CA ASN A 73 -12.93 32.78 7.61
C ASN A 73 -13.08 33.90 6.57
N GLY A 74 -13.54 33.57 5.37
CA GLY A 74 -13.82 34.61 4.40
C GLY A 74 -13.96 34.08 3.00
N ARG A 75 -14.27 34.98 2.06
CA ARG A 75 -14.36 34.62 0.64
C ARG A 75 -12.97 34.74 0.01
N ILE A 76 -12.61 33.76 -0.82
CA ILE A 76 -11.39 33.83 -1.65
C ILE A 76 -11.60 34.90 -2.73
N VAL A 77 -10.81 35.94 -2.70
CA VAL A 77 -10.82 37.02 -3.70
C VAL A 77 -10.05 36.62 -4.93
N LYS A 78 -8.87 35.99 -4.71
CA LYS A 78 -7.97 35.62 -5.79
C LYS A 78 -7.15 34.40 -5.42
N LEU A 79 -6.93 33.57 -6.44
CA LEU A 79 -6.03 32.41 -6.38
C LEU A 79 -4.86 32.68 -7.33
N PHE A 80 -3.63 32.51 -6.86
CA PHE A 80 -2.42 32.82 -7.63
C PHE A 80 -1.76 31.57 -8.22
N VAL A 81 -2.26 30.39 -7.86
CA VAL A 81 -1.72 29.07 -8.25
C VAL A 81 -2.83 28.17 -8.75
N ASP A 82 -2.47 27.28 -9.64
CA ASP A 82 -3.36 26.25 -10.18
C ASP A 82 -2.72 24.86 -10.04
N TYR A 83 -3.41 23.80 -10.49
CA TYR A 83 -2.86 22.45 -10.53
C TYR A 83 -1.49 22.42 -11.21
N ASN A 84 -0.57 21.61 -10.69
CA ASN A 84 0.80 21.45 -11.16
C ASN A 84 1.68 22.72 -11.14
N SER A 85 1.21 23.81 -10.53
CA SER A 85 2.03 25.02 -10.34
C SER A 85 3.17 24.74 -9.36
N VAL A 86 4.37 25.18 -9.73
CA VAL A 86 5.52 25.17 -8.82
C VAL A 86 5.41 26.37 -7.91
N VAL A 87 5.54 26.16 -6.61
CA VAL A 87 5.50 27.20 -5.58
C VAL A 87 6.77 27.17 -4.74
N THR A 88 7.14 28.36 -4.25
CA THR A 88 8.28 28.52 -3.33
C THR A 88 7.80 28.89 -1.93
N ASN A 89 8.61 28.59 -0.94
CA ASN A 89 8.31 28.95 0.45
C ASN A 89 8.09 30.46 0.60
N GLY A 90 7.00 30.86 1.26
CA GLY A 90 6.60 32.26 1.42
C GLY A 90 5.90 32.87 0.20
N GLN A 91 5.72 32.15 -0.90
CA GLN A 91 4.95 32.64 -2.04
C GLN A 91 3.46 32.74 -1.71
N VAL A 92 2.83 33.84 -2.12
CA VAL A 92 1.38 34.03 -1.98
C VAL A 92 0.66 33.04 -2.91
N VAL A 93 -0.22 32.22 -2.32
CA VAL A 93 -1.00 31.20 -3.06
C VAL A 93 -2.47 31.58 -3.17
N ALA A 94 -3.03 32.24 -2.16
CA ALA A 94 -4.41 32.72 -2.18
C ALA A 94 -4.60 33.99 -1.36
N LEU A 95 -5.63 34.75 -1.67
CA LEU A 95 -6.03 35.96 -0.94
C LEU A 95 -7.50 35.84 -0.50
N ILE A 96 -7.73 35.90 0.80
CA ILE A 96 -9.05 36.02 1.40
C ILE A 96 -9.41 37.50 1.50
N ASP A 97 -10.71 37.84 1.41
CA ASP A 97 -11.20 39.19 1.49
C ASP A 97 -10.76 39.89 2.82
N PRO A 98 -9.88 40.89 2.76
CA PRO A 98 -9.30 41.47 3.94
C PRO A 98 -10.16 42.61 4.56
N LEU A 99 -11.24 43.04 3.88
CA LEU A 99 -11.98 44.25 4.24
C LEU A 99 -12.42 44.33 5.73
N VAL A 100 -12.97 43.19 6.22
CA VAL A 100 -13.43 43.12 7.63
C VAL A 100 -12.26 43.14 8.58
N TYR A 101 -11.17 42.46 8.25
CA TYR A 101 -9.96 42.38 9.08
C TYR A 101 -9.18 43.69 9.11
N GLU A 102 -9.13 44.40 7.96
CA GLU A 102 -8.58 45.76 7.93
C GLU A 102 -9.38 46.73 8.79
N ALA A 103 -10.72 46.67 8.72
CA ALA A 103 -11.56 47.52 9.56
C ALA A 103 -11.34 47.24 11.06
N ASN A 104 -11.23 45.96 11.44
CA ASN A 104 -10.94 45.54 12.83
C ASN A 104 -9.56 46.01 13.27
N TYR A 105 -8.54 45.90 12.42
CA TYR A 105 -7.19 46.39 12.71
C TYR A 105 -7.15 47.91 12.90
N LYS A 106 -7.82 48.68 12.02
CA LYS A 106 -7.94 50.14 12.14
C LYS A 106 -8.70 50.55 13.41
N SER A 107 -9.74 49.79 13.79
CA SER A 107 -10.47 50.05 15.05
C SER A 107 -9.58 49.84 16.28
N ALA A 108 -8.84 48.72 16.31
CA ALA A 108 -7.90 48.42 17.41
C ALA A 108 -6.77 49.47 17.51
N LEU A 109 -6.26 49.98 16.38
CA LEU A 109 -5.31 51.10 16.35
C LEU A 109 -5.89 52.38 16.94
N GLY A 110 -7.17 52.70 16.61
CA GLY A 110 -7.87 53.86 17.17
C GLY A 110 -7.99 53.76 18.69
N GLU A 111 -8.31 52.57 19.24
CA GLU A 111 -8.38 52.34 20.68
C GLU A 111 -7.01 52.46 21.34
N LEU A 112 -5.95 51.96 20.73
CA LEU A 112 -4.57 52.16 21.23
C LEU A 112 -4.21 53.61 21.32
N HIS A 113 -4.43 54.42 20.26
CA HIS A 113 -4.15 55.86 20.27
C HIS A 113 -4.96 56.60 21.33
N ALA A 114 -6.23 56.21 21.57
CA ALA A 114 -7.03 56.80 22.65
C ALA A 114 -6.45 56.49 24.03
N ASN A 115 -6.00 55.26 24.26
CA ASN A 115 -5.37 54.88 25.54
C ASN A 115 -4.00 55.54 25.73
N GLU A 116 -3.20 55.72 24.68
CA GLU A 116 -1.94 56.48 24.72
C GLU A 116 -2.19 57.95 25.08
N ALA A 117 -3.24 58.58 24.51
CA ALA A 117 -3.62 59.91 24.86
C ALA A 117 -4.06 60.03 26.34
N ASN A 118 -4.75 58.97 26.86
CA ASN A 118 -5.13 58.93 28.27
C ASN A 118 -3.91 58.80 29.20
N VAL A 119 -2.87 58.05 28.82
CA VAL A 119 -1.60 58.00 29.55
C VAL A 119 -0.99 59.36 29.63
N LYS A 120 -0.89 60.12 28.53
CA LYS A 120 -0.34 61.52 28.53
C LYS A 120 -1.14 62.44 29.43
N LYS A 121 -2.49 62.27 29.46
CA LYS A 121 -3.35 63.05 30.40
C LYS A 121 -3.03 62.72 31.86
N CYS A 122 -2.93 61.42 32.21
CA CYS A 122 -2.59 61.00 33.58
C CYS A 122 -1.17 61.46 33.98
N GLU A 123 -0.21 61.41 33.08
CA GLU A 123 1.13 61.90 33.28
C GLU A 123 1.14 63.43 33.62
N ALA A 124 0.39 64.25 32.84
CA ALA A 124 0.25 65.66 33.09
C ALA A 124 -0.43 65.91 34.43
N GLN A 125 -1.44 65.15 34.81
CA GLN A 125 -2.10 65.23 36.10
C GLN A 125 -1.17 64.89 37.27
N LEU A 126 -0.37 63.84 37.13
CA LEU A 126 0.62 63.43 38.12
C LEU A 126 1.69 64.54 38.33
N VAL A 127 2.23 65.11 37.25
CA VAL A 127 3.19 66.25 37.32
C VAL A 127 2.61 67.40 38.06
N LEU A 128 1.31 67.74 37.87
CA LEU A 128 0.65 68.81 38.64
C LEU A 128 0.53 68.45 40.13
N ALA A 129 0.14 67.21 40.45
CA ALA A 129 0.03 66.69 41.82
C ALA A 129 1.40 66.73 42.55
N GLU A 130 2.47 66.33 41.90
CA GLU A 130 3.85 66.38 42.42
C GLU A 130 4.33 67.81 42.73
N LYS A 131 4.09 68.72 41.79
CA LYS A 131 4.38 70.11 41.97
C LYS A 131 3.60 70.69 43.14
N THR A 132 2.33 70.30 43.30
CA THR A 132 1.47 70.73 44.38
C THR A 132 1.95 70.21 45.75
N LEU A 133 2.29 68.90 45.79
CA LEU A 133 2.86 68.24 46.96
C LEU A 133 4.16 68.92 47.40
N THR A 134 5.08 69.19 46.44
CA THR A 134 6.34 69.87 46.73
C THR A 134 6.09 71.28 47.34
N ARG A 135 5.15 72.04 46.77
CA ARG A 135 4.78 73.38 47.30
C ARG A 135 4.17 73.25 48.70
N LYS A 136 3.22 72.32 48.92
CA LYS A 136 2.59 72.17 50.23
C LYS A 136 3.60 71.67 51.26
N ARG A 137 4.53 70.81 50.94
CA ARG A 137 5.62 70.31 51.78
C ARG A 137 6.49 71.47 52.28
N GLU A 138 6.85 72.43 51.39
CA GLU A 138 7.65 73.60 51.75
C GLU A 138 6.87 74.60 52.63
N LEU A 139 5.54 74.75 52.42
CA LEU A 139 4.70 75.62 53.27
C LEU A 139 4.54 75.09 54.70
N VAL A 140 4.34 73.74 54.83
CA VAL A 140 4.24 73.03 56.14
C VAL A 140 5.58 73.14 56.90
N LYS A 141 6.72 72.95 56.21
CA LYS A 141 8.05 73.19 56.82
C LYS A 141 8.26 74.58 57.37
N LYS A 142 7.60 75.63 56.82
CA LYS A 142 7.63 77.04 57.24
C LYS A 142 6.50 77.38 58.20
N GLU A 143 5.75 76.37 58.69
CA GLU A 143 4.58 76.53 59.57
C GLU A 143 3.46 77.44 58.97
N MET A 144 3.41 77.57 57.61
CA MET A 144 2.47 78.41 56.88
C MET A 144 1.23 77.63 56.33
N ALA A 145 1.15 76.33 56.59
CA ALA A 145 0.02 75.53 56.20
C ALA A 145 -0.23 74.31 57.16
N PRO A 146 -1.48 73.84 57.33
CA PRO A 146 -1.79 72.70 58.15
C PRO A 146 -1.17 71.41 57.58
N VAL A 147 -0.81 70.43 58.45
CA VAL A 147 -0.29 69.08 58.03
C VAL A 147 -1.31 68.31 57.19
N ALA A 148 -2.59 68.50 57.47
CA ALA A 148 -3.68 67.92 56.70
C ALA A 148 -3.64 68.31 55.21
N ASP A 149 -3.17 69.47 54.86
CA ASP A 149 -3.00 69.91 53.46
C ASP A 149 -1.88 69.18 52.77
N TYR A 150 -0.80 68.80 53.48
CA TYR A 150 0.25 67.95 52.94
C TYR A 150 -0.23 66.54 52.74
N ASP A 151 -0.95 65.99 53.73
CA ASP A 151 -1.51 64.62 53.63
C ASP A 151 -2.49 64.49 52.45
N SER A 152 -3.37 65.44 52.21
CA SER A 152 -4.23 65.55 51.04
C SER A 152 -3.46 65.61 49.72
N ALA A 153 -2.35 66.40 49.68
CA ALA A 153 -1.53 66.47 48.46
C ALA A 153 -0.74 65.12 48.21
N LEU A 154 -0.35 64.47 49.30
CA LEU A 154 0.29 63.15 49.20
C LEU A 154 -0.69 62.11 48.63
N GLU A 155 -1.92 62.03 49.15
CA GLU A 155 -3.00 61.20 48.65
C GLU A 155 -3.29 61.45 47.15
N ALA A 156 -3.36 62.77 46.76
CA ALA A 156 -3.58 63.11 45.36
C ALA A 156 -2.44 62.68 44.44
N ARG A 157 -1.18 62.64 44.90
CA ARG A 157 -0.05 62.14 44.15
C ARG A 157 -0.11 60.61 44.01
N ASP A 158 -0.43 59.91 45.12
CA ASP A 158 -0.49 58.43 45.13
C ASP A 158 -1.64 57.92 44.26
N THR A 159 -2.81 58.60 44.32
CA THR A 159 -3.90 58.32 43.37
C THR A 159 -3.51 58.65 41.95
N GLY A 160 -2.74 59.65 41.65
CA GLY A 160 -2.21 59.97 40.33
C GLY A 160 -1.25 58.90 39.83
N LEU A 161 -0.39 58.37 40.69
CA LEU A 161 0.50 57.26 40.36
C LEU A 161 -0.29 55.99 40.00
N ALA A 162 -1.29 55.66 40.81
CA ALA A 162 -2.16 54.48 40.56
C ALA A 162 -2.96 54.64 39.23
N ALA A 163 -3.48 55.85 38.96
CA ALA A 163 -4.18 56.15 37.72
C ALA A 163 -3.25 56.06 36.50
N LEU A 164 -2.02 56.48 36.57
CA LEU A 164 -1.03 56.33 35.52
C LEU A 164 -0.69 54.88 35.29
N ALA A 165 -0.50 54.10 36.36
CA ALA A 165 -0.25 52.65 36.24
C ALA A 165 -1.42 51.92 35.55
N ALA A 166 -2.66 52.27 35.92
CA ALA A 166 -3.87 51.70 35.28
C ALA A 166 -3.98 52.11 33.80
N ALA A 167 -3.64 53.38 33.46
CA ALA A 167 -3.64 53.82 32.06
C ALA A 167 -2.57 53.14 31.23
N LYS A 168 -1.37 52.90 31.78
CA LYS A 168 -0.32 52.10 31.11
C LYS A 168 -0.72 50.66 30.87
N ALA A 169 -1.35 50.02 31.84
CA ALA A 169 -1.89 48.68 31.68
C ALA A 169 -2.99 48.61 30.58
N SER A 170 -3.79 49.65 30.42
CA SER A 170 -4.77 49.78 29.35
C SER A 170 -4.11 49.88 27.96
N VAL A 171 -2.97 50.61 27.85
CA VAL A 171 -2.18 50.66 26.61
C VAL A 171 -1.61 49.27 26.26
N GLU A 172 -1.06 48.55 27.23
CA GLU A 172 -0.55 47.18 27.01
C GLU A 172 -1.64 46.26 26.54
N LYS A 173 -2.85 46.30 27.12
CA LYS A 173 -4.01 45.56 26.67
C LYS A 173 -4.40 45.88 25.23
N SER A 174 -4.49 47.18 24.88
CA SER A 174 -4.85 47.61 23.52
C SER A 174 -3.76 47.28 22.51
N GLN A 175 -2.48 47.31 22.89
CA GLN A 175 -1.37 46.85 22.06
C GLN A 175 -1.49 45.35 21.71
N ALA A 176 -1.88 44.52 22.69
CA ALA A 176 -2.16 43.11 22.45
C ALA A 176 -3.35 42.92 21.48
N SER A 177 -4.40 43.73 21.60
CA SER A 177 -5.56 43.69 20.67
C SER A 177 -5.15 44.09 19.25
N VAL A 178 -4.29 45.08 19.08
CA VAL A 178 -3.72 45.50 17.78
C VAL A 178 -2.92 44.34 17.17
N SER A 179 -2.06 43.70 17.97
CA SER A 179 -1.26 42.55 17.51
C SER A 179 -2.14 41.40 17.03
N GLN A 180 -3.21 41.08 17.77
CA GLN A 180 -4.18 40.05 17.38
C GLN A 180 -4.92 40.41 16.07
N ALA A 181 -5.39 41.67 15.96
CA ALA A 181 -6.10 42.11 14.75
C ALA A 181 -5.17 42.11 13.53
N LYS A 182 -3.89 42.48 13.71
CA LYS A 182 -2.88 42.42 12.67
C LYS A 182 -2.62 40.99 12.22
N ALA A 183 -2.43 40.06 13.15
CA ALA A 183 -2.22 38.65 12.82
C ALA A 183 -3.40 38.08 11.99
N ASN A 184 -4.63 38.42 12.37
CA ASN A 184 -5.81 38.00 11.61
C ASN A 184 -5.84 38.61 10.19
N LEU A 185 -5.38 39.85 10.02
CA LEU A 185 -5.24 40.47 8.70
C LEU A 185 -4.14 39.80 7.87
N ASP A 186 -2.99 39.52 8.48
CA ASP A 186 -1.88 38.85 7.82
C ASP A 186 -2.29 37.44 7.35
N TYR A 187 -3.15 36.74 8.12
CA TYR A 187 -3.70 35.43 7.75
C TYR A 187 -4.69 35.47 6.56
N CYS A 188 -5.16 36.65 6.15
CA CYS A 188 -5.93 36.77 4.90
C CYS A 188 -5.09 36.48 3.67
N THR A 189 -3.76 36.68 3.76
CA THR A 189 -2.81 36.32 2.71
C THR A 189 -2.24 34.96 3.00
N ILE A 190 -2.65 33.96 2.21
CA ILE A 190 -2.23 32.58 2.41
C ILE A 190 -0.91 32.36 1.66
N LEU A 191 0.10 31.93 2.40
CA LEU A 191 1.45 31.67 1.88
C LEU A 191 1.71 30.16 1.80
N SER A 192 2.56 29.75 0.85
CA SER A 192 3.10 28.40 0.82
C SER A 192 4.10 28.22 1.96
N PRO A 193 3.94 27.19 2.81
CA PRO A 193 4.88 26.91 3.89
C PRO A 193 6.17 26.20 3.43
N VAL A 194 6.18 25.66 2.19
CA VAL A 194 7.28 24.86 1.63
C VAL A 194 7.46 25.14 0.15
N ASP A 195 8.64 24.79 -0.36
CA ASP A 195 8.86 24.67 -1.81
C ASP A 195 8.21 23.37 -2.30
N GLY A 196 7.53 23.42 -3.44
CA GLY A 196 6.86 22.21 -3.96
C GLY A 196 5.98 22.46 -5.18
N VAL A 197 5.16 21.45 -5.47
CA VAL A 197 4.21 21.45 -6.58
C VAL A 197 2.80 21.24 -6.04
N VAL A 198 1.84 22.00 -6.54
CA VAL A 198 0.41 21.85 -6.20
C VAL A 198 -0.12 20.56 -6.82
N ILE A 199 -0.52 19.59 -5.97
CA ILE A 199 -1.14 18.32 -6.42
C ILE A 199 -2.64 18.50 -6.55
N THR A 200 -3.26 19.09 -5.52
CA THR A 200 -4.71 19.23 -5.44
C THR A 200 -5.10 20.64 -5.05
N ARG A 201 -6.11 21.16 -5.72
CA ARG A 201 -6.79 22.42 -5.41
C ARG A 201 -8.24 22.10 -5.08
N SER A 202 -8.64 22.37 -3.84
CA SER A 202 -9.98 22.03 -3.33
C SER A 202 -10.93 23.23 -3.27
N VAL A 203 -10.49 24.42 -3.71
CA VAL A 203 -11.22 25.67 -3.61
C VAL A 203 -11.12 26.48 -4.90
N ASP A 204 -12.14 27.32 -5.15
CA ASP A 204 -12.22 28.22 -6.31
C ASP A 204 -12.29 29.70 -5.89
N GLU A 205 -11.96 30.61 -6.83
CA GLU A 205 -12.17 32.02 -6.63
C GLU A 205 -13.66 32.33 -6.39
N GLY A 206 -13.94 33.19 -5.43
CA GLY A 206 -15.31 33.50 -5.01
C GLY A 206 -15.89 32.57 -3.96
N GLN A 207 -15.28 31.40 -3.71
CA GLN A 207 -15.74 30.46 -2.69
C GLN A 207 -15.47 30.99 -1.29
N THR A 208 -16.40 30.73 -0.36
CA THR A 208 -16.21 31.05 1.06
C THR A 208 -15.57 29.87 1.79
N VAL A 209 -14.50 30.15 2.50
CA VAL A 209 -13.78 29.19 3.35
C VAL A 209 -14.03 29.47 4.81
N VAL A 210 -14.04 28.40 5.61
CA VAL A 210 -14.29 28.45 7.05
C VAL A 210 -13.17 27.70 7.76
N SER A 211 -12.49 28.36 8.71
CA SER A 211 -11.42 27.79 9.53
C SER A 211 -11.99 27.06 10.75
N SER A 212 -12.85 26.04 10.54
CA SER A 212 -13.42 25.22 11.62
C SER A 212 -12.67 23.90 11.77
N MET A 213 -13.01 23.09 12.80
CA MET A 213 -12.37 21.81 13.09
C MET A 213 -12.41 20.78 11.93
N ASN A 214 -13.26 21.00 10.93
CA ASN A 214 -13.34 20.18 9.71
C ASN A 214 -13.04 20.99 8.45
N ALA A 215 -12.11 21.97 8.54
CA ALA A 215 -11.73 22.77 7.38
C ALA A 215 -11.11 21.87 6.30
N VAL A 216 -11.69 21.92 5.11
CA VAL A 216 -11.09 21.26 3.94
C VAL A 216 -9.80 22.01 3.58
N PRO A 217 -8.66 21.33 3.36
CA PRO A 217 -7.44 22.01 2.91
C PRO A 217 -7.70 22.69 1.57
N LEU A 218 -7.19 23.91 1.41
CA LEU A 218 -7.32 24.66 0.16
C LEU A 218 -6.50 24.03 -0.95
N LEU A 219 -5.26 23.68 -0.60
CA LEU A 219 -4.25 23.12 -1.51
C LEU A 219 -3.51 21.98 -0.82
N LYS A 220 -3.09 20.99 -1.59
CA LYS A 220 -2.13 19.96 -1.19
C LYS A 220 -0.86 20.12 -2.03
N LEU A 221 0.25 20.23 -1.35
CA LEU A 221 1.57 20.45 -1.94
C LEU A 221 2.45 19.21 -1.75
N ALA A 222 3.12 18.76 -2.82
CA ALA A 222 4.23 17.82 -2.71
C ALA A 222 5.55 18.58 -2.69
N THR A 223 6.43 18.26 -1.75
CA THR A 223 7.72 18.95 -1.65
C THR A 223 8.74 18.49 -2.70
N ASP A 224 8.79 17.20 -3.01
CA ASP A 224 9.68 16.64 -4.03
C ASP A 224 8.98 15.47 -4.74
N LEU A 225 8.92 15.55 -6.07
CA LEU A 225 8.38 14.48 -6.93
C LEU A 225 9.46 13.66 -7.62
N ARG A 226 10.75 13.97 -7.41
CA ARG A 226 11.87 13.18 -7.96
C ARG A 226 12.08 11.88 -7.21
N ARG A 227 11.73 11.86 -5.95
CA ARG A 227 11.63 10.66 -5.13
C ARG A 227 10.20 10.53 -4.64
N ILE A 228 9.69 9.31 -4.71
CA ILE A 228 8.33 8.98 -4.34
C ILE A 228 8.35 7.82 -3.34
N GLN A 229 7.26 7.69 -2.61
CA GLN A 229 7.00 6.50 -1.83
C GLN A 229 5.82 5.74 -2.42
N VAL A 230 5.88 4.44 -2.36
CA VAL A 230 4.75 3.56 -2.66
C VAL A 230 4.28 2.94 -1.35
N GLU A 231 3.06 3.22 -0.98
CA GLU A 231 2.42 2.60 0.18
C GLU A 231 1.79 1.28 -0.26
N ALA A 232 2.51 0.19 -0.02
CA ALA A 232 2.09 -1.16 -0.35
C ALA A 232 1.19 -1.74 0.74
N THR A 233 0.16 -2.47 0.33
CA THR A 233 -0.76 -3.16 1.24
C THR A 233 -0.46 -4.64 1.21
N VAL A 234 0.26 -5.15 2.22
CA VAL A 234 0.71 -6.54 2.32
C VAL A 234 -0.23 -7.33 3.24
N PRO A 235 -0.75 -8.50 2.81
CA PRO A 235 -1.58 -9.36 3.66
C PRO A 235 -0.84 -9.88 4.91
N GLU A 236 -1.59 -10.14 6.00
CA GLU A 236 -1.05 -10.70 7.25
C GLU A 236 -0.29 -12.03 7.04
N ALA A 237 -0.72 -12.85 6.08
CA ALA A 237 -0.08 -14.12 5.77
C ALA A 237 1.37 -13.97 5.30
N ASP A 238 1.72 -12.86 4.66
CA ASP A 238 3.01 -12.66 3.98
C ASP A 238 3.92 -11.66 4.69
N ILE A 239 3.36 -10.80 5.56
CA ILE A 239 4.11 -9.73 6.24
C ILE A 239 5.29 -10.23 7.07
N GLY A 240 5.18 -11.43 7.64
CA GLY A 240 6.26 -12.02 8.43
C GLY A 240 7.57 -12.28 7.65
N SER A 241 7.50 -12.26 6.31
CA SER A 241 8.65 -12.44 5.42
C SER A 241 9.24 -11.10 4.95
N VAL A 242 8.49 -10.00 5.05
CA VAL A 242 8.91 -8.67 4.59
C VAL A 242 9.71 -7.97 5.67
N LYS A 243 10.85 -7.40 5.32
CA LYS A 243 11.76 -6.68 6.21
C LYS A 243 12.26 -5.40 5.56
N ASP A 244 12.65 -4.45 6.39
CA ASP A 244 13.30 -3.22 5.94
C ASP A 244 14.61 -3.56 5.19
N GLY A 245 14.92 -2.81 4.14
CA GLY A 245 16.10 -2.97 3.29
C GLY A 245 15.94 -4.00 2.17
N GLN A 246 14.79 -4.63 2.00
CA GLN A 246 14.56 -5.56 0.89
C GLN A 246 14.35 -4.82 -0.43
N ALA A 247 14.94 -5.38 -1.50
CA ALA A 247 14.75 -4.87 -2.85
C ALA A 247 13.31 -5.14 -3.34
N VAL A 248 12.76 -4.18 -4.04
CA VAL A 248 11.40 -4.23 -4.58
C VAL A 248 11.42 -3.89 -6.04
N THR A 249 10.65 -4.62 -6.82
CA THR A 249 10.30 -4.25 -8.18
C THR A 249 8.82 -3.99 -8.27
N PHE A 250 8.42 -2.96 -9.01
CA PHE A 250 7.00 -2.67 -9.19
C PHE A 250 6.72 -2.13 -10.59
N THR A 251 5.48 -2.31 -11.01
CA THR A 251 4.96 -1.80 -12.27
C THR A 251 3.72 -0.96 -11.99
N VAL A 252 3.46 0.02 -12.84
CA VAL A 252 2.23 0.81 -12.79
C VAL A 252 1.45 0.59 -14.08
N ASP A 253 0.14 0.54 -14.01
CA ASP A 253 -0.71 0.20 -15.16
C ASP A 253 -0.57 1.22 -16.31
N SER A 254 -0.27 2.48 -15.96
CA SER A 254 -0.07 3.55 -16.95
C SER A 254 1.20 3.37 -17.83
N TYR A 255 2.17 2.57 -17.39
CA TYR A 255 3.42 2.30 -18.10
C TYR A 255 3.68 0.81 -18.19
N ALA A 256 2.81 0.11 -18.93
CA ALA A 256 2.93 -1.33 -19.15
C ALA A 256 4.30 -1.66 -19.78
N GLY A 257 5.04 -2.56 -19.13
CA GLY A 257 6.37 -3.01 -19.58
C GLY A 257 7.55 -2.18 -19.07
N VAL A 258 7.32 -1.16 -18.25
CA VAL A 258 8.38 -0.45 -17.53
C VAL A 258 8.38 -0.95 -16.08
N THR A 259 9.50 -1.54 -15.66
CA THR A 259 9.71 -1.96 -14.27
C THR A 259 10.48 -0.87 -13.54
N PHE A 260 9.95 -0.45 -12.43
CA PHE A 260 10.60 0.46 -11.50
C PHE A 260 11.20 -0.34 -10.35
N THR A 261 12.27 0.17 -9.77
CA THR A 261 12.95 -0.44 -8.63
C THR A 261 12.85 0.47 -7.42
N GLY A 262 12.76 -0.13 -6.26
CA GLY A 262 12.72 0.56 -4.98
C GLY A 262 13.25 -0.32 -3.86
N GLU A 263 13.21 0.19 -2.65
CA GLU A 263 13.64 -0.49 -1.44
C GLU A 263 12.59 -0.32 -0.34
N VAL A 264 12.35 -1.38 0.44
CA VAL A 264 11.49 -1.30 1.62
C VAL A 264 12.18 -0.43 2.67
N THR A 265 11.62 0.73 2.94
CA THR A 265 12.17 1.66 3.94
C THR A 265 11.59 1.39 5.33
N GLN A 266 10.32 0.99 5.40
CA GLN A 266 9.66 0.78 6.67
C GLN A 266 8.47 -0.18 6.55
N VAL A 267 8.38 -1.14 7.47
CA VAL A 267 7.19 -1.95 7.70
C VAL A 267 6.40 -1.35 8.86
N ARG A 268 5.19 -0.84 8.60
CA ARG A 268 4.34 -0.25 9.65
C ARG A 268 3.66 -1.34 10.47
N MET A 269 3.76 -1.24 11.80
CA MET A 269 3.16 -2.23 12.72
C MET A 269 1.65 -2.06 12.90
N ALA A 270 1.10 -0.90 12.54
CA ALA A 270 -0.34 -0.65 12.63
C ALA A 270 -1.04 -1.28 11.43
N SER A 271 -1.81 -2.33 11.67
CA SER A 271 -2.63 -2.96 10.63
C SER A 271 -3.85 -2.12 10.26
N THR A 272 -4.28 -2.24 9.02
CA THR A 272 -5.57 -1.74 8.54
C THR A 272 -6.48 -2.92 8.22
N THR A 273 -7.75 -2.83 8.62
CA THR A 273 -8.75 -3.88 8.33
C THR A 273 -9.76 -3.32 7.36
N THR A 274 -9.79 -3.86 6.16
CA THR A 274 -10.77 -3.50 5.14
C THR A 274 -11.53 -4.75 4.73
N SER A 275 -12.86 -4.73 4.84
CA SER A 275 -13.73 -5.87 4.46
C SER A 275 -13.30 -7.20 5.09
N SER A 276 -12.93 -7.19 6.38
CA SER A 276 -12.47 -8.35 7.16
C SER A 276 -11.11 -8.94 6.72
N VAL A 277 -10.36 -8.25 5.87
CA VAL A 277 -8.99 -8.61 5.53
C VAL A 277 -8.03 -7.71 6.30
N VAL A 278 -7.12 -8.33 7.04
CA VAL A 278 -6.06 -7.62 7.78
C VAL A 278 -4.85 -7.46 6.89
N THR A 279 -4.41 -6.23 6.73
CA THR A 279 -3.25 -5.87 5.91
C THR A 279 -2.33 -4.91 6.65
N TYR A 280 -1.07 -4.93 6.28
CA TYR A 280 -0.05 -4.06 6.87
C TYR A 280 0.52 -3.13 5.79
N PRO A 281 0.56 -1.81 6.06
CA PRO A 281 1.20 -0.87 5.16
C PRO A 281 2.73 -1.04 5.19
N VAL A 282 3.31 -1.20 4.01
CA VAL A 282 4.76 -1.25 3.80
C VAL A 282 5.16 -0.06 2.94
N ILE A 283 6.10 0.73 3.41
CA ILE A 283 6.60 1.90 2.69
C ILE A 283 7.81 1.51 1.87
N ILE A 284 7.72 1.77 0.59
CA ILE A 284 8.76 1.51 -0.40
C ILE A 284 9.18 2.87 -0.96
N GLU A 285 10.44 3.19 -0.88
CA GLU A 285 11.00 4.39 -1.50
C GLU A 285 11.57 4.06 -2.87
N ALA A 286 11.28 4.90 -3.85
CA ALA A 286 11.72 4.72 -5.22
C ALA A 286 12.08 6.05 -5.87
N GLU A 287 13.01 6.00 -6.80
CA GLU A 287 13.33 7.15 -7.66
C GLU A 287 12.26 7.30 -8.77
N ASN A 288 11.95 8.53 -9.11
CA ASN A 288 11.03 8.88 -10.18
C ASN A 288 11.77 9.58 -11.34
N PRO A 289 12.55 8.86 -12.13
CA PRO A 289 13.30 9.45 -13.23
C PRO A 289 12.35 9.98 -14.31
N GLY A 290 12.46 11.28 -14.56
CA GLY A 290 11.64 11.96 -15.58
C GLY A 290 10.20 12.26 -15.14
N GLY A 291 9.87 12.14 -13.86
CA GLY A 291 8.55 12.53 -13.32
C GLY A 291 7.39 11.71 -13.88
N LYS A 292 7.61 10.43 -14.20
CA LYS A 292 6.59 9.55 -14.81
C LYS A 292 5.57 9.03 -13.80
N LEU A 293 5.98 8.90 -12.54
CA LEU A 293 5.13 8.40 -11.47
C LEU A 293 4.41 9.58 -10.82
N PHE A 294 3.08 9.59 -10.96
CA PHE A 294 2.24 10.62 -10.36
C PHE A 294 1.60 10.10 -9.07
N PRO A 295 1.43 10.96 -8.06
CA PRO A 295 0.66 10.64 -6.88
C PRO A 295 -0.74 10.11 -7.22
N GLY A 296 -1.18 9.04 -6.54
CA GLY A 296 -2.45 8.39 -6.78
C GLY A 296 -2.42 7.24 -7.79
N MET A 297 -1.30 6.98 -8.50
CA MET A 297 -1.18 5.80 -9.36
C MET A 297 -1.18 4.52 -8.53
N THR A 298 -1.82 3.48 -9.06
CA THR A 298 -1.76 2.13 -8.50
C THR A 298 -0.51 1.41 -9.00
N ALA A 299 0.20 0.78 -8.08
CA ALA A 299 1.39 0.00 -8.35
C ALA A 299 1.16 -1.48 -8.01
N ASN A 300 1.60 -2.37 -8.90
CA ASN A 300 1.70 -3.81 -8.65
C ASN A 300 3.14 -4.10 -8.23
N ILE A 301 3.30 -4.61 -7.02
CA ILE A 301 4.57 -4.65 -6.28
C ILE A 301 4.98 -6.08 -6.05
N SER A 302 6.27 -6.38 -6.30
CA SER A 302 6.90 -7.65 -5.98
C SER A 302 8.09 -7.40 -5.06
N VAL A 303 7.96 -7.76 -3.79
CA VAL A 303 9.01 -7.64 -2.78
C VAL A 303 9.88 -8.90 -2.81
N HIS A 304 11.18 -8.75 -3.00
CA HIS A 304 12.14 -9.86 -2.97
C HIS A 304 12.48 -10.19 -1.52
N VAL A 305 11.91 -11.29 -1.00
CA VAL A 305 12.03 -11.64 0.42
C VAL A 305 13.17 -12.59 0.72
N ASP A 306 13.39 -13.57 -0.15
CA ASP A 306 14.47 -14.54 -0.05
C ASP A 306 15.09 -14.77 -1.43
N GLU A 307 16.40 -14.93 -1.50
CA GLU A 307 17.11 -15.32 -2.72
C GLU A 307 18.04 -16.50 -2.46
N ALA A 308 18.10 -17.40 -3.42
CA ALA A 308 19.10 -18.44 -3.46
C ALA A 308 19.77 -18.39 -4.84
N ARG A 309 21.05 -18.02 -4.86
CA ARG A 309 21.82 -17.86 -6.09
C ARG A 309 22.61 -19.12 -6.42
N ASP A 310 22.71 -19.42 -7.71
CA ASP A 310 23.48 -20.57 -8.25
C ASP A 310 23.13 -21.91 -7.56
N VAL A 311 21.82 -22.15 -7.32
CA VAL A 311 21.34 -23.36 -6.68
C VAL A 311 20.84 -24.38 -7.71
N LEU A 312 20.95 -25.67 -7.39
CA LEU A 312 20.35 -26.73 -8.18
C LEU A 312 18.83 -26.63 -8.07
N ALA A 313 18.17 -26.50 -9.19
CA ALA A 313 16.73 -26.31 -9.29
C ALA A 313 16.10 -27.31 -10.27
N VAL A 314 14.89 -27.71 -9.94
CA VAL A 314 14.04 -28.51 -10.82
C VAL A 314 12.65 -27.87 -10.89
N THR A 315 11.98 -28.03 -12.03
CA THR A 315 10.60 -27.58 -12.17
C THR A 315 9.72 -28.21 -11.09
N SER A 316 8.97 -27.38 -10.34
CA SER A 316 8.10 -27.80 -9.22
C SER A 316 7.08 -28.88 -9.60
N ALA A 317 6.77 -29.01 -10.91
CA ALA A 317 5.92 -30.07 -11.45
C ALA A 317 6.53 -31.48 -11.30
N ALA A 318 7.87 -31.62 -11.21
CA ALA A 318 8.53 -32.94 -11.07
C ALA A 318 8.21 -33.60 -9.72
N PHE A 319 7.93 -32.83 -8.69
CA PHE A 319 7.52 -33.35 -7.37
C PHE A 319 6.07 -33.84 -7.32
N ARG A 320 5.28 -33.60 -8.37
CA ARG A 320 3.88 -34.08 -8.48
C ARG A 320 3.77 -35.43 -9.17
N TYR A 321 4.82 -35.87 -9.84
CA TYR A 321 4.81 -37.14 -10.54
C TYR A 321 4.98 -38.29 -9.56
N HIS A 322 4.07 -39.29 -9.64
CA HIS A 322 4.13 -40.58 -8.93
C HIS A 322 3.87 -41.68 -9.93
N PRO A 323 4.80 -42.62 -10.14
CA PRO A 323 4.58 -43.74 -11.05
C PRO A 323 3.47 -44.65 -10.52
N ALA A 324 2.60 -45.16 -11.42
CA ALA A 324 1.47 -45.99 -11.05
C ALA A 324 1.88 -47.29 -10.33
N ALA A 325 3.09 -47.80 -10.59
CA ALA A 325 3.63 -49.00 -9.93
C ALA A 325 3.98 -48.74 -8.44
N ALA A 326 4.23 -47.51 -8.03
CA ALA A 326 4.53 -47.16 -6.63
C ALA A 326 3.27 -47.11 -5.74
N ALA A 327 2.08 -47.22 -6.33
CA ALA A 327 0.82 -47.26 -5.56
C ALA A 327 0.58 -48.58 -4.83
N HIS A 328 1.35 -49.61 -5.14
CA HIS A 328 1.24 -50.96 -4.52
C HIS A 328 2.34 -51.26 -3.50
N ASP A 329 3.41 -50.48 -3.50
CA ASP A 329 4.45 -50.64 -2.47
C ASP A 329 4.13 -49.81 -1.25
N ALA A 330 4.14 -50.46 -0.10
CA ALA A 330 3.82 -49.92 1.20
C ALA A 330 4.46 -48.57 1.43
N ARG A 331 3.69 -47.67 2.06
CA ARG A 331 4.05 -46.36 2.63
C ARG A 331 5.53 -46.35 3.03
N PRO A 332 6.38 -45.61 2.32
CA PRO A 332 7.79 -45.55 2.67
C PRO A 332 7.96 -45.01 4.09
N PRO A 333 8.99 -45.42 4.84
CA PRO A 333 9.30 -44.82 6.12
C PRO A 333 9.40 -43.32 5.94
N ALA A 334 9.03 -42.57 6.98
CA ALA A 334 9.02 -41.12 6.98
C ALA A 334 10.46 -40.55 6.90
N GLU A 335 11.05 -40.62 5.72
CA GLU A 335 12.29 -39.89 5.41
C GLU A 335 11.94 -38.41 5.28
N LYS A 336 12.66 -37.57 5.98
CA LYS A 336 12.58 -36.12 5.86
C LYS A 336 13.06 -35.75 4.45
N GLY A 337 12.14 -35.45 3.53
CA GLY A 337 12.47 -35.04 2.17
C GLY A 337 11.30 -35.26 1.20
N ARG A 338 11.38 -34.63 0.03
CA ARG A 338 10.44 -34.83 -1.08
C ARG A 338 11.01 -35.87 -2.07
N THR A 339 10.14 -36.69 -2.62
CA THR A 339 10.54 -37.67 -3.62
C THR A 339 10.57 -37.02 -5.00
N LEU A 340 11.68 -37.19 -5.70
CA LEU A 340 11.90 -36.80 -7.08
C LEU A 340 12.16 -38.08 -7.90
N TYR A 341 11.58 -38.17 -9.09
CA TYR A 341 11.84 -39.29 -10.02
C TYR A 341 12.69 -38.76 -11.18
N LEU A 342 13.90 -39.33 -11.29
CA LEU A 342 14.81 -39.05 -12.40
C LEU A 342 14.70 -40.13 -13.45
N LEU A 343 15.00 -39.78 -14.71
CA LEU A 343 15.10 -40.76 -15.78
C LEU A 343 16.49 -41.46 -15.70
N GLY A 344 16.49 -42.76 -15.39
CA GLY A 344 17.73 -43.56 -15.38
C GLY A 344 18.23 -43.81 -16.82
N THR A 345 19.49 -44.22 -16.92
CA THR A 345 20.12 -44.60 -18.21
C THR A 345 19.37 -45.74 -18.92
N ASP A 346 18.64 -46.55 -18.15
CA ASP A 346 17.84 -47.69 -18.66
C ASP A 346 16.41 -47.26 -19.09
N GLY A 347 16.12 -45.95 -19.10
CA GLY A 347 14.78 -45.44 -19.42
C GLY A 347 13.72 -45.70 -18.34
N ARG A 348 14.13 -46.13 -17.14
CA ARG A 348 13.23 -46.38 -16.00
C ARG A 348 13.28 -45.25 -14.98
N PRO A 349 12.16 -44.97 -14.27
CA PRO A 349 12.15 -43.98 -13.19
C PRO A 349 13.04 -44.44 -12.02
N GLU A 350 14.03 -43.64 -11.69
CA GLU A 350 14.89 -43.80 -10.49
C GLU A 350 14.34 -42.89 -9.40
N ARG A 351 14.04 -43.45 -8.23
CA ARG A 351 13.55 -42.69 -7.08
C ARG A 351 14.71 -42.05 -6.32
N LEU A 352 14.66 -40.75 -6.13
CA LEU A 352 15.60 -39.98 -5.31
C LEU A 352 14.82 -39.22 -4.25
N VAL A 353 15.26 -39.26 -2.99
CA VAL A 353 14.74 -38.42 -1.91
C VAL A 353 15.67 -37.25 -1.76
N VAL A 354 15.12 -36.05 -1.89
CA VAL A 354 15.87 -34.79 -1.83
C VAL A 354 15.26 -33.84 -0.80
N GLU A 355 16.09 -33.10 -0.11
CA GLU A 355 15.63 -31.96 0.68
C GLU A 355 15.34 -30.79 -0.27
N THR A 356 14.20 -30.14 -0.08
CA THR A 356 13.82 -28.98 -0.87
C THR A 356 14.08 -27.70 -0.09
N GLY A 357 14.61 -26.69 -0.76
CA GLY A 357 14.81 -25.34 -0.21
C GLY A 357 13.73 -24.37 -0.73
N LEU A 358 14.19 -23.22 -1.23
CA LEU A 358 13.32 -22.17 -1.78
C LEU A 358 12.58 -22.61 -3.03
N SER A 359 11.41 -22.05 -3.24
CA SER A 359 10.60 -22.27 -4.44
C SER A 359 9.92 -20.97 -4.85
N ASP A 360 9.97 -20.66 -6.15
CA ASP A 360 9.26 -19.55 -6.80
C ASP A 360 7.92 -19.97 -7.43
N GLY A 361 7.50 -21.23 -7.20
CA GLY A 361 6.32 -21.83 -7.83
C GLY A 361 6.63 -22.53 -9.15
N SER A 362 7.55 -22.04 -9.97
CA SER A 362 8.01 -22.65 -11.23
C SER A 362 9.16 -23.62 -10.98
N PHE A 363 10.15 -23.20 -10.24
CA PHE A 363 11.31 -23.99 -9.83
C PHE A 363 11.32 -24.20 -8.31
N THR A 364 11.97 -25.30 -7.89
CA THR A 364 12.21 -25.61 -6.48
C THR A 364 13.68 -25.97 -6.31
N GLU A 365 14.34 -25.35 -5.36
CA GLU A 365 15.71 -25.66 -4.96
C GLU A 365 15.81 -27.10 -4.46
N ILE A 366 16.84 -27.79 -4.89
CA ILE A 366 17.23 -29.12 -4.39
C ILE A 366 18.50 -28.96 -3.55
N ARG A 367 18.38 -29.23 -2.27
CA ARG A 367 19.53 -29.32 -1.35
C ARG A 367 20.08 -30.73 -1.40
N SER A 368 21.02 -30.95 -2.29
CA SER A 368 21.78 -32.21 -2.38
C SER A 368 23.27 -31.89 -2.49
N GLN A 369 24.08 -32.69 -1.81
CA GLN A 369 25.54 -32.60 -1.92
C GLN A 369 26.08 -33.27 -3.20
N ASP A 370 25.24 -34.00 -3.95
CA ASP A 370 25.63 -34.65 -5.18
C ASP A 370 25.60 -33.69 -6.38
N ALA A 371 26.81 -33.20 -6.73
CA ALA A 371 27.02 -32.42 -7.95
C ALA A 371 26.63 -33.19 -9.24
N ALA A 372 26.47 -34.51 -9.17
CA ALA A 372 26.07 -35.38 -10.28
C ALA A 372 24.59 -35.22 -10.69
N LEU A 373 23.80 -34.43 -9.98
CA LEU A 373 22.39 -34.19 -10.32
C LEU A 373 22.20 -33.14 -11.40
N GLU A 374 23.19 -32.27 -11.62
CA GLU A 374 23.14 -31.24 -12.66
C GLU A 374 23.04 -31.87 -14.06
N GLY A 375 22.10 -31.42 -14.88
CA GLY A 375 21.86 -31.92 -16.22
C GLY A 375 21.05 -33.20 -16.30
N ARG A 376 20.77 -33.93 -15.19
CA ARG A 376 19.90 -35.09 -15.17
C ARG A 376 18.45 -34.70 -15.48
N GLU A 377 17.72 -35.62 -16.07
CA GLU A 377 16.32 -35.41 -16.46
C GLU A 377 15.36 -35.85 -15.36
N ALA A 378 14.59 -34.92 -14.80
CA ALA A 378 13.51 -35.19 -13.86
C ALA A 378 12.20 -35.45 -14.61
N ILE A 379 11.44 -36.44 -14.19
CA ILE A 379 10.19 -36.84 -14.84
C ILE A 379 9.05 -35.94 -14.35
N LEU A 380 8.36 -35.31 -15.30
CA LEU A 380 7.17 -34.46 -15.05
C LEU A 380 5.86 -35.23 -15.19
N GLY A 381 5.88 -36.31 -16.00
CA GLY A 381 4.68 -37.10 -16.32
C GLY A 381 4.88 -38.06 -17.50
N VAL A 382 3.87 -38.83 -17.83
CA VAL A 382 3.87 -39.75 -18.98
C VAL A 382 3.38 -39.00 -20.22
N ALA A 383 4.17 -39.02 -21.30
CA ALA A 383 3.79 -38.45 -22.58
C ALA A 383 2.76 -39.41 -23.24
N GLY A 384 1.53 -38.93 -23.39
CA GLY A 384 0.44 -39.78 -23.97
C GLY A 384 -0.66 -40.19 -22.99
N ALA A 385 -0.56 -39.84 -21.69
CA ALA A 385 -1.71 -39.96 -20.80
C ALA A 385 -2.81 -39.00 -21.26
N PRO A 386 -4.06 -39.44 -21.48
CA PRO A 386 -5.15 -38.52 -21.81
C PRO A 386 -5.31 -37.53 -20.65
N LYS A 387 -5.51 -36.25 -20.98
CA LYS A 387 -5.88 -35.22 -20.00
C LYS A 387 -7.03 -35.81 -19.17
N ALA A 388 -6.82 -36.05 -17.88
CA ALA A 388 -7.88 -36.32 -16.94
C ALA A 388 -8.80 -35.12 -16.91
N GLY A 389 -9.90 -35.14 -17.65
CA GLY A 389 -10.81 -34.02 -17.76
C GLY A 389 -11.78 -34.06 -18.94
N ALA A 390 -11.99 -35.25 -19.57
CA ALA A 390 -13.16 -35.43 -20.40
C ALA A 390 -13.88 -36.70 -19.91
N ALA A 391 -14.78 -36.55 -18.96
CA ALA A 391 -15.76 -37.60 -18.66
C ALA A 391 -16.61 -37.80 -19.92
N PRO A 392 -16.83 -39.06 -20.37
CA PRO A 392 -17.80 -39.32 -21.44
C PRO A 392 -19.17 -38.93 -20.93
N GLY A 393 -19.84 -38.09 -21.73
CA GLY A 393 -21.19 -37.63 -21.45
C GLY A 393 -22.17 -38.77 -21.28
N GLY A 394 -23.00 -38.63 -20.29
CA GLY A 394 -24.25 -39.34 -20.21
C GLY A 394 -24.30 -40.43 -19.16
N ALA A 395 -24.81 -40.10 -17.98
CA ALA A 395 -25.90 -40.83 -17.32
C ALA A 395 -26.16 -40.19 -15.94
N ASN A 396 -27.34 -39.61 -15.81
CA ASN A 396 -28.11 -39.39 -14.56
C ASN A 396 -27.34 -38.91 -13.30
N ASN A 397 -27.21 -37.61 -13.21
CA ASN A 397 -26.95 -37.00 -11.92
C ASN A 397 -28.30 -36.79 -11.17
N PRO A 398 -28.54 -37.46 -10.02
CA PRO A 398 -29.81 -37.41 -9.29
C PRO A 398 -30.12 -36.02 -8.70
N PHE A 399 -29.18 -35.08 -8.73
CA PHE A 399 -29.30 -33.74 -8.10
C PHE A 399 -29.48 -32.59 -9.09
N MET A 400 -29.69 -32.85 -10.41
CA MET A 400 -30.04 -31.79 -11.34
C MET A 400 -31.56 -31.68 -11.51
N PRO A 401 -32.21 -30.53 -11.29
CA PRO A 401 -33.63 -30.33 -11.58
C PRO A 401 -33.84 -30.43 -13.10
N LYS A 402 -34.78 -31.32 -13.51
CA LYS A 402 -35.19 -31.46 -14.92
C LYS A 402 -35.90 -30.20 -15.38
N HIS A 403 -35.37 -29.53 -16.39
CA HIS A 403 -36.11 -28.49 -17.11
C HIS A 403 -37.32 -29.13 -17.83
N PRO A 404 -38.54 -28.54 -17.71
CA PRO A 404 -39.68 -29.04 -18.45
C PRO A 404 -39.50 -28.76 -19.95
N SER A 405 -39.66 -29.81 -20.75
CA SER A 405 -39.69 -29.74 -22.21
C SER A 405 -40.86 -28.85 -22.68
N ARG A 406 -40.55 -27.79 -23.39
CA ARG A 406 -41.54 -26.92 -24.02
C ARG A 406 -42.19 -27.59 -25.21
N ASP A 407 -43.41 -28.09 -25.01
CA ASP A 407 -44.23 -28.68 -26.04
C ASP A 407 -44.61 -27.59 -27.08
N LYS A 408 -44.16 -27.77 -28.31
CA LYS A 408 -44.55 -26.95 -29.47
C LYS A 408 -45.83 -27.54 -30.03
N ASN A 409 -46.97 -27.20 -29.47
CA ASN A 409 -48.23 -27.24 -30.24
C ASN A 409 -49.38 -26.62 -29.42
N LYS A 410 -49.68 -25.32 -29.65
CA LYS A 410 -51.09 -24.80 -29.65
C LYS A 410 -51.15 -23.46 -30.37
N LYS A 411 -51.96 -23.51 -31.40
CA LYS A 411 -52.40 -22.36 -32.23
C LYS A 411 -53.32 -21.42 -31.47
N SER A 412 -53.20 -20.15 -31.85
CA SER A 412 -54.27 -19.14 -32.02
C SER A 412 -55.16 -18.75 -30.85
N GLY A 413 -55.27 -17.43 -30.67
CA GLY A 413 -56.33 -16.75 -29.96
C GLY A 413 -55.93 -15.41 -29.42
N ALA A 414 -56.05 -14.36 -30.21
CA ALA A 414 -56.09 -12.97 -29.73
C ALA A 414 -57.47 -12.65 -29.17
N PRO A 415 -57.61 -11.75 -28.21
CA PRO A 415 -58.59 -10.68 -28.24
C PRO A 415 -58.09 -9.31 -27.82
N PRO A 416 -58.89 -8.23 -28.04
CA PRO A 416 -58.42 -6.88 -28.19
C PRO A 416 -58.46 -6.05 -26.89
N PRO A 417 -58.01 -4.77 -26.98
CA PRO A 417 -57.85 -3.87 -25.82
C PRO A 417 -59.17 -3.19 -25.41
N PRO A 418 -59.21 -2.52 -24.29
CA PRO A 418 -59.28 -1.09 -24.24
C PRO A 418 -58.09 -0.40 -23.57
#